data_5a400359484f52d8c83853a60f467af0
#
_entry.id   5a400359484f52d8c83853a60f467af0
#
_cell.length_a   1.000
_cell.length_b   1.000
_cell.length_c   1.000
_cell.angle_alpha   90.00
_cell.angle_beta   90.00
_cell.angle_gamma   90.00
#
_symmetry.space_group_name_H-M   'P 1'
#
loop_
_entity.id
_entity.type
_entity.pdbx_description
1 polymer ?
#
loop_
_entity_poly.entity_id
_entity_poly.type
_entity_poly.pdbx_seq_one_letter_code
_entity_poly.pdbx_strand_id
1 'polypeptide(L)'
;MSGLTRKIVALVGASAFVAGNAVAAELTVVSWGGAYTKSQVEAYHKPWMAGTGHSIISEDYGGGIAEIKAQVDSGNVTWDVVDVELSDAIRACDEGLLEEIDHSSLPPAPDGTPAVDDFLPGTLHDCAVANIVWSSVYVYDSSKVRNWNAPKTMGDFFNTAAFPGKRGMRKSPKVTMEFALIADGVPVSEVYDVLGTEEGIERAFAKLDTIKDDVIWWEAGAQPPQLLADGEVIFTTAWNGRVFNAVAAEDQSFEMVWDGQIYDLDLWVIPKGSKNVEAALDFVRFSTATEQLANQASWISYGPARASSVPLIGTYHDNAEINMADHMPTAPGNFANALQNDFEFWADNQDDLNERFNAWLAE
;
A
#
# COMPACT_ATOMS: atom_id res chain seq x y z
N MET A 1 74.83 4.86 -52.59
CA MET A 1 73.89 5.73 -51.88
C MET A 1 72.73 4.85 -51.43
N SER A 2 72.73 4.47 -50.16
CA SER A 2 71.84 3.48 -49.56
C SER A 2 70.64 4.17 -48.96
N GLY A 3 69.46 3.83 -49.42
CA GLY A 3 68.18 4.30 -48.86
C GLY A 3 67.66 3.30 -47.81
N LEU A 4 67.62 3.73 -46.57
CA LEU A 4 67.13 2.98 -45.44
C LEU A 4 65.61 3.14 -45.31
N THR A 5 64.84 2.13 -45.61
CA THR A 5 63.38 2.11 -45.46
C THR A 5 63.02 1.67 -44.04
N ARG A 6 62.53 2.60 -43.20
CA ARG A 6 61.98 2.30 -41.86
C ARG A 6 60.54 1.73 -41.99
N LYS A 7 60.38 0.49 -41.59
CA LYS A 7 59.08 -0.13 -41.40
C LYS A 7 58.53 0.30 -40.04
N ILE A 8 57.40 1.02 -40.05
CA ILE A 8 56.60 1.33 -38.83
C ILE A 8 55.69 0.13 -38.60
N VAL A 9 55.92 -0.57 -37.49
CA VAL A 9 55.00 -1.61 -36.97
C VAL A 9 53.98 -0.92 -36.10
N ALA A 10 52.73 -0.85 -36.57
CA ALA A 10 51.61 -0.41 -35.74
C ALA A 10 51.16 -1.54 -34.85
N LEU A 11 51.37 -1.41 -33.54
CA LEU A 11 50.76 -2.30 -32.53
C LEU A 11 49.29 -1.89 -32.37
N VAL A 12 48.39 -2.72 -32.88
CA VAL A 12 46.95 -2.63 -32.57
C VAL A 12 46.72 -3.32 -31.22
N GLY A 13 46.56 -2.50 -30.16
CA GLY A 13 46.16 -3.01 -28.86
C GLY A 13 44.69 -3.42 -28.90
N ALA A 14 44.41 -4.70 -28.87
CA ALA A 14 43.07 -5.21 -28.66
C ALA A 14 42.70 -5.05 -27.19
N SER A 15 41.91 -4.03 -26.87
CA SER A 15 41.25 -3.90 -25.57
C SER A 15 40.15 -4.97 -25.49
N ALA A 16 40.38 -6.04 -24.76
CA ALA A 16 39.38 -7.02 -24.43
C ALA A 16 38.40 -6.33 -23.42
N PHE A 17 37.22 -5.98 -23.87
CA PHE A 17 36.11 -5.71 -22.96
C PHE A 17 35.76 -7.01 -22.26
N VAL A 18 36.15 -7.14 -20.99
CA VAL A 18 35.60 -8.14 -20.10
C VAL A 18 34.17 -7.70 -19.78
N ALA A 19 33.21 -8.20 -20.54
CA ALA A 19 31.82 -8.17 -20.14
C ALA A 19 31.72 -9.05 -18.88
N GLY A 20 31.71 -8.45 -17.72
CA GLY A 20 31.36 -9.13 -16.49
C GLY A 20 29.96 -9.69 -16.67
N ASN A 21 29.78 -10.99 -16.65
CA ASN A 21 28.49 -11.62 -16.52
C ASN A 21 27.95 -11.20 -15.14
N ALA A 22 27.05 -10.22 -15.09
CA ALA A 22 26.25 -10.00 -13.90
C ALA A 22 25.48 -11.30 -13.62
N VAL A 23 25.72 -11.90 -12.47
CA VAL A 23 24.96 -13.08 -12.04
C VAL A 23 23.53 -12.62 -11.84
N ALA A 24 22.58 -13.33 -12.48
CA ALA A 24 21.16 -13.03 -12.27
C ALA A 24 20.81 -13.21 -10.78
N ALA A 25 20.26 -12.19 -10.16
CA ALA A 25 19.76 -12.25 -8.80
C ALA A 25 18.33 -12.86 -8.78
N GLU A 26 18.00 -13.51 -7.68
CA GLU A 26 16.62 -13.90 -7.36
C GLU A 26 16.19 -13.10 -6.14
N LEU A 27 15.19 -12.23 -6.30
CA LEU A 27 14.64 -11.42 -5.22
C LEU A 27 13.40 -12.09 -4.64
N THR A 28 13.25 -12.04 -3.32
CA THR A 28 11.96 -12.27 -2.66
C THR A 28 11.30 -10.91 -2.41
N VAL A 29 10.19 -10.66 -3.12
CA VAL A 29 9.38 -9.44 -3.00
C VAL A 29 8.08 -9.80 -2.28
N VAL A 30 7.81 -9.14 -1.16
CA VAL A 30 6.71 -9.46 -0.24
C VAL A 30 5.68 -8.36 -0.26
N SER A 31 4.39 -8.73 -0.33
CA SER A 31 3.28 -7.78 -0.36
C SER A 31 2.01 -8.34 0.30
N TRP A 32 0.88 -7.67 0.13
CA TRP A 32 -0.38 -7.88 0.85
C TRP A 32 -1.34 -8.90 0.20
N GLY A 33 -0.88 -9.62 -0.80
CA GLY A 33 -1.64 -10.70 -1.44
C GLY A 33 -2.79 -10.25 -2.38
N GLY A 34 -3.41 -11.25 -3.01
CA GLY A 34 -4.61 -11.08 -3.82
C GLY A 34 -4.47 -10.11 -4.99
N ALA A 35 -5.50 -9.29 -5.23
CA ALA A 35 -5.53 -8.34 -6.35
C ALA A 35 -4.40 -7.31 -6.32
N TYR A 36 -3.92 -6.93 -5.12
CA TYR A 36 -2.82 -5.98 -4.99
C TYR A 36 -1.49 -6.59 -5.41
N THR A 37 -1.09 -7.73 -4.86
CA THR A 37 0.12 -8.44 -5.33
C THR A 37 0.02 -8.74 -6.83
N LYS A 38 -1.16 -9.12 -7.35
CA LYS A 38 -1.36 -9.32 -8.78
C LYS A 38 -1.05 -8.04 -9.58
N SER A 39 -1.50 -6.87 -9.13
CA SER A 39 -1.21 -5.59 -9.79
C SER A 39 0.29 -5.30 -9.86
N GLN A 40 1.03 -5.58 -8.79
CA GLN A 40 2.48 -5.43 -8.73
C GLN A 40 3.21 -6.43 -9.64
N VAL A 41 2.74 -7.68 -9.66
CA VAL A 41 3.30 -8.70 -10.57
C VAL A 41 3.17 -8.27 -12.03
N GLU A 42 2.04 -7.72 -12.42
CA GLU A 42 1.82 -7.30 -13.81
C GLU A 42 2.55 -5.98 -14.14
N ALA A 43 2.50 -5.00 -13.24
CA ALA A 43 3.06 -3.67 -13.49
C ALA A 43 4.57 -3.58 -13.21
N TYR A 44 5.09 -4.38 -12.29
CA TYR A 44 6.48 -4.27 -11.79
C TYR A 44 7.30 -5.54 -12.02
N HIS A 45 6.88 -6.70 -11.47
CA HIS A 45 7.72 -7.90 -11.44
C HIS A 45 8.01 -8.40 -12.85
N LYS A 46 6.99 -8.65 -13.67
CA LYS A 46 7.16 -9.15 -15.04
C LYS A 46 7.99 -8.22 -15.92
N PRO A 47 7.71 -6.91 -16.00
CA PRO A 47 8.53 -5.99 -16.80
C PRO A 47 9.98 -5.90 -16.30
N TRP A 48 10.21 -5.85 -14.98
CA TRP A 48 11.55 -5.78 -14.41
C TRP A 48 12.35 -7.05 -14.72
N MET A 49 11.78 -8.23 -14.51
CA MET A 49 12.42 -9.51 -14.85
C MET A 49 12.76 -9.59 -16.34
N ALA A 50 11.84 -9.12 -17.21
CA ALA A 50 12.06 -9.11 -18.66
C ALA A 50 13.20 -8.15 -19.08
N GLY A 51 13.35 -7.03 -18.39
CA GLY A 51 14.36 -6.02 -18.68
C GLY A 51 15.75 -6.36 -18.15
N THR A 52 15.82 -7.03 -17.01
CA THR A 52 17.08 -7.29 -16.29
C THR A 52 17.60 -8.71 -16.41
N GLY A 53 16.71 -9.69 -16.65
CA GLY A 53 17.02 -11.12 -16.60
C GLY A 53 17.13 -11.68 -15.19
N HIS A 54 16.80 -10.91 -14.15
CA HIS A 54 16.64 -11.38 -12.78
C HIS A 54 15.34 -12.18 -12.61
N SER A 55 15.15 -12.82 -11.46
CA SER A 55 13.91 -13.50 -11.09
C SER A 55 13.34 -12.94 -9.80
N ILE A 56 12.01 -13.06 -9.63
CA ILE A 56 11.30 -12.67 -8.41
C ILE A 56 10.48 -13.84 -7.89
N ILE A 57 10.67 -14.16 -6.62
CA ILE A 57 9.74 -14.95 -5.81
C ILE A 57 8.80 -13.94 -5.15
N SER A 58 7.50 -14.06 -5.42
CA SER A 58 6.47 -13.20 -4.82
C SER A 58 5.87 -13.91 -3.62
N GLU A 59 5.93 -13.29 -2.45
CA GLU A 59 5.34 -13.78 -1.21
C GLU A 59 4.30 -12.79 -0.69
N ASP A 60 3.35 -13.31 0.09
CA ASP A 60 2.30 -12.50 0.72
C ASP A 60 2.41 -12.59 2.24
N TYR A 61 2.09 -11.47 2.94
CA TYR A 61 2.07 -11.42 4.40
C TYR A 61 0.90 -10.56 4.92
N GLY A 62 0.72 -10.52 6.24
CA GLY A 62 -0.40 -9.82 6.89
C GLY A 62 -0.08 -8.43 7.42
N GLY A 63 1.13 -7.89 7.15
CA GLY A 63 1.60 -6.60 7.67
C GLY A 63 2.35 -6.70 9.00
N GLY A 64 2.82 -5.54 9.48
CA GLY A 64 3.61 -5.42 10.69
C GLY A 64 5.11 -5.72 10.48
N ILE A 65 5.94 -5.36 11.47
CA ILE A 65 7.40 -5.48 11.36
C ILE A 65 7.97 -6.75 12.01
N ALA A 66 7.13 -7.58 12.64
CA ALA A 66 7.59 -8.69 13.47
C ALA A 66 8.43 -9.71 12.70
N GLU A 67 8.03 -10.07 11.46
CA GLU A 67 8.77 -11.01 10.63
C GLU A 67 10.09 -10.40 10.12
N ILE A 68 10.05 -9.12 9.71
CA ILE A 68 11.28 -8.38 9.31
C ILE A 68 12.28 -8.41 10.48
N LYS A 69 11.81 -8.07 11.67
CA LYS A 69 12.64 -8.08 12.89
C LYS A 69 13.21 -9.47 13.20
N ALA A 70 12.38 -10.51 13.12
CA ALA A 70 12.84 -11.87 13.37
C ALA A 70 13.95 -12.31 12.40
N GLN A 71 13.82 -11.97 11.12
CA GLN A 71 14.84 -12.28 10.11
C GLN A 71 16.14 -11.50 10.32
N VAL A 72 16.04 -10.20 10.60
CA VAL A 72 17.22 -9.35 10.84
C VAL A 72 17.94 -9.75 12.12
N ASP A 73 17.23 -9.92 13.24
CA ASP A 73 17.80 -10.31 14.53
C ASP A 73 18.48 -11.68 14.48
N SER A 74 17.94 -12.62 13.71
CA SER A 74 18.55 -13.94 13.52
C SER A 74 19.73 -13.94 12.55
N GLY A 75 19.93 -12.87 11.79
CA GLY A 75 20.93 -12.80 10.71
C GLY A 75 20.61 -13.73 9.52
N ASN A 76 19.37 -14.17 9.40
CA ASN A 76 18.90 -15.02 8.29
C ASN A 76 17.80 -14.31 7.51
N VAL A 77 18.18 -13.27 6.79
CA VAL A 77 17.28 -12.46 5.97
C VAL A 77 17.04 -13.19 4.63
N THR A 78 15.77 -13.47 4.35
CA THR A 78 15.28 -14.13 3.13
C THR A 78 14.39 -13.22 2.29
N TRP A 79 13.84 -12.17 2.87
CA TRP A 79 13.09 -11.14 2.17
C TRP A 79 14.01 -10.03 1.68
N ASP A 80 13.86 -9.62 0.42
CA ASP A 80 14.74 -8.61 -0.18
C ASP A 80 14.03 -7.25 -0.32
N VAL A 81 12.74 -7.25 -0.65
CA VAL A 81 11.91 -6.04 -0.73
C VAL A 81 10.57 -6.36 -0.08
N VAL A 82 10.11 -5.48 0.80
CA VAL A 82 8.84 -5.65 1.51
C VAL A 82 7.98 -4.41 1.34
N ASP A 83 6.71 -4.62 1.07
CA ASP A 83 5.68 -3.59 0.95
C ASP A 83 5.02 -3.39 2.32
N VAL A 84 5.24 -2.25 2.95
CA VAL A 84 4.79 -1.96 4.32
C VAL A 84 3.97 -0.69 4.40
N GLU A 85 3.09 -0.59 5.39
CA GLU A 85 2.40 0.66 5.74
C GLU A 85 3.40 1.70 6.28
N LEU A 86 3.11 2.98 6.14
CA LEU A 86 4.04 4.06 6.48
C LEU A 86 4.51 4.01 7.94
N SER A 87 3.61 3.79 8.91
CA SER A 87 4.00 3.69 10.33
C SER A 87 4.94 2.53 10.61
N ASP A 88 4.78 1.40 9.92
CA ASP A 88 5.68 0.25 10.03
C ASP A 88 7.04 0.54 9.39
N ALA A 89 7.08 1.28 8.27
CA ALA A 89 8.32 1.72 7.65
C ALA A 89 9.15 2.59 8.61
N ILE A 90 8.51 3.56 9.26
CA ILE A 90 9.17 4.47 10.22
C ILE A 90 9.70 3.67 11.42
N ARG A 91 8.86 2.85 12.05
CA ARG A 91 9.28 2.02 13.19
C ARG A 91 10.45 1.09 12.84
N ALA A 92 10.38 0.39 11.72
CA ALA A 92 11.43 -0.51 11.31
C ALA A 92 12.75 0.22 10.98
N CYS A 93 12.67 1.44 10.43
CA CYS A 93 13.82 2.29 10.18
C CYS A 93 14.46 2.74 11.50
N ASP A 94 13.68 3.25 12.45
CA ASP A 94 14.13 3.72 13.76
C ASP A 94 14.75 2.58 14.60
N GLU A 95 14.22 1.36 14.48
CA GLU A 95 14.80 0.16 15.10
C GLU A 95 16.07 -0.35 14.39
N GLY A 96 16.47 0.27 13.26
CA GLY A 96 17.65 -0.12 12.49
C GLY A 96 17.52 -1.44 11.74
N LEU A 97 16.28 -1.84 11.41
CA LEU A 97 15.94 -3.09 10.73
C LEU A 97 15.99 -2.99 9.21
N LEU A 98 16.15 -1.78 8.65
CA LEU A 98 16.08 -1.52 7.22
C LEU A 98 17.39 -0.92 6.69
N GLU A 99 17.62 -1.09 5.40
CA GLU A 99 18.68 -0.37 4.67
C GLU A 99 18.21 1.05 4.35
N GLU A 100 19.10 2.03 4.45
CA GLU A 100 18.86 3.40 4.00
C GLU A 100 18.80 3.46 2.47
N ILE A 101 17.89 4.28 1.92
CA ILE A 101 17.70 4.46 0.48
C ILE A 101 18.07 5.89 0.09
N ASP A 102 19.12 6.03 -0.72
CA ASP A 102 19.49 7.32 -1.31
C ASP A 102 18.45 7.75 -2.37
N HIS A 103 17.58 8.69 -2.01
CA HIS A 103 16.53 9.19 -2.90
C HIS A 103 17.08 9.92 -4.13
N SER A 104 18.32 10.42 -4.10
CA SER A 104 18.96 11.01 -5.27
C SER A 104 19.22 9.99 -6.39
N SER A 105 19.20 8.70 -6.04
CA SER A 105 19.36 7.60 -6.98
C SER A 105 18.06 7.21 -7.71
N LEU A 106 16.90 7.73 -7.28
CA LEU A 106 15.61 7.48 -7.92
C LEU A 106 15.54 8.21 -9.28
N PRO A 107 14.90 7.60 -10.29
CA PRO A 107 14.80 8.24 -11.60
C PRO A 107 13.98 9.54 -11.52
N PRO A 108 14.38 10.60 -12.24
CA PRO A 108 13.60 11.83 -12.33
C PRO A 108 12.29 11.58 -13.09
N ALA A 109 11.35 12.52 -12.99
CA ALA A 109 10.17 12.55 -13.84
C ALA A 109 10.56 12.72 -15.33
N PRO A 110 9.67 12.36 -16.28
CA PRO A 110 9.95 12.46 -17.72
C PRO A 110 10.31 13.87 -18.21
N ASP A 111 9.89 14.91 -17.52
CA ASP A 111 10.21 16.32 -17.82
C ASP A 111 11.55 16.77 -17.21
N GLY A 112 12.22 15.90 -16.45
CA GLY A 112 13.48 16.16 -15.77
C GLY A 112 13.35 16.65 -14.33
N THR A 113 12.14 16.77 -13.79
CA THR A 113 11.92 17.10 -12.37
C THR A 113 12.59 16.03 -11.49
N PRO A 114 13.46 16.40 -10.53
CA PRO A 114 14.07 15.45 -9.62
C PRO A 114 13.01 14.62 -8.85
N ALA A 115 13.32 13.37 -8.53
CA ALA A 115 12.39 12.50 -7.82
C ALA A 115 11.89 13.13 -6.51
N VAL A 116 12.76 13.76 -5.75
CA VAL A 116 12.41 14.41 -4.46
C VAL A 116 11.39 15.55 -4.59
N ASP A 117 11.26 16.13 -5.77
CA ASP A 117 10.28 17.19 -6.07
C ASP A 117 9.02 16.65 -6.78
N ASP A 118 9.07 15.42 -7.29
CA ASP A 118 7.98 14.78 -8.03
C ASP A 118 7.15 13.84 -7.15
N PHE A 119 7.75 13.23 -6.15
CA PHE A 119 7.02 12.44 -5.18
C PHE A 119 6.08 13.30 -4.33
N LEU A 120 4.91 12.76 -4.00
CA LEU A 120 3.94 13.47 -3.17
C LEU A 120 4.52 13.71 -1.76
N PRO A 121 4.10 14.77 -1.05
CA PRO A 121 4.56 15.03 0.31
C PRO A 121 4.37 13.81 1.23
N GLY A 122 5.38 13.47 2.04
CA GLY A 122 5.34 12.37 2.99
C GLY A 122 5.52 10.97 2.38
N THR A 123 5.96 10.88 1.12
CA THR A 123 6.13 9.59 0.42
C THR A 123 7.58 9.10 0.33
N LEU A 124 8.54 9.91 0.77
CA LEU A 124 9.96 9.55 0.83
C LEU A 124 10.46 9.65 2.27
N HIS A 125 11.03 8.57 2.78
CA HIS A 125 11.64 8.46 4.11
C HIS A 125 12.99 7.75 4.02
N ASP A 126 13.88 7.98 4.96
CA ASP A 126 15.29 7.55 4.91
C ASP A 126 15.47 6.07 4.50
N CYS A 127 14.56 5.19 4.92
CA CYS A 127 14.62 3.75 4.60
C CYS A 127 13.50 3.28 3.66
N ALA A 128 12.68 4.19 3.09
CA ALA A 128 11.46 3.78 2.41
C ALA A 128 11.10 4.70 1.24
N VAL A 129 10.48 4.12 0.20
CA VAL A 129 9.96 4.83 -0.97
C VAL A 129 8.53 4.38 -1.24
N ALA A 130 7.59 5.31 -1.20
CA ALA A 130 6.18 4.97 -1.43
C ALA A 130 5.92 4.54 -2.87
N ASN A 131 5.01 3.57 -2.98
CA ASN A 131 4.53 3.07 -4.26
C ASN A 131 3.06 3.45 -4.51
N ILE A 132 2.20 3.42 -3.48
CA ILE A 132 0.78 3.74 -3.61
C ILE A 132 0.25 4.65 -2.49
N VAL A 133 -0.86 5.30 -2.82
CA VAL A 133 -1.83 5.87 -1.87
C VAL A 133 -3.06 4.98 -1.90
N TRP A 134 -3.43 4.40 -0.77
CA TRP A 134 -4.61 3.55 -0.62
C TRP A 134 -5.57 4.10 0.45
N SER A 135 -6.74 3.53 0.59
CA SER A 135 -7.71 4.00 1.57
C SER A 135 -8.56 2.87 2.14
N SER A 136 -8.84 2.97 3.42
CA SER A 136 -9.93 2.25 4.07
C SER A 136 -11.24 3.00 3.89
N VAL A 137 -12.25 2.29 3.42
CA VAL A 137 -13.63 2.75 3.22
C VAL A 137 -14.57 1.75 3.86
N TYR A 138 -15.86 2.08 4.00
CA TYR A 138 -16.82 1.02 4.16
C TYR A 138 -17.66 0.80 2.90
N VAL A 139 -18.22 -0.38 2.79
CA VAL A 139 -18.79 -0.92 1.55
C VAL A 139 -20.09 -1.63 1.84
N TYR A 140 -21.03 -1.55 0.90
CA TYR A 140 -22.27 -2.29 0.94
C TYR A 140 -22.63 -2.86 -0.44
N ASP A 141 -23.50 -3.87 -0.46
CA ASP A 141 -24.06 -4.42 -1.70
C ASP A 141 -25.30 -3.63 -2.09
N SER A 142 -25.19 -2.82 -3.15
CA SER A 142 -26.26 -1.95 -3.62
C SER A 142 -27.46 -2.72 -4.19
N SER A 143 -27.28 -3.97 -4.58
CA SER A 143 -28.40 -4.86 -5.00
C SER A 143 -29.32 -5.23 -3.82
N LYS A 144 -28.81 -5.17 -2.59
CA LYS A 144 -29.54 -5.52 -1.34
C LYS A 144 -30.08 -4.30 -0.61
N VAL A 145 -29.57 -3.09 -0.92
CA VAL A 145 -29.96 -1.83 -0.27
C VAL A 145 -30.76 -0.98 -1.27
N ARG A 146 -31.93 -0.49 -0.85
CA ARG A 146 -32.74 0.37 -1.70
C ARG A 146 -32.10 1.76 -1.82
N ASN A 147 -31.96 2.31 -3.04
CA ASN A 147 -31.29 3.60 -3.32
C ASN A 147 -31.71 4.77 -2.43
N TRP A 148 -32.99 4.86 -2.02
CA TRP A 148 -33.50 5.92 -1.16
C TRP A 148 -33.08 5.77 0.33
N ASN A 149 -32.54 4.62 0.70
CA ASN A 149 -32.03 4.31 2.04
C ASN A 149 -30.55 3.85 1.96
N ALA A 150 -29.84 4.27 0.94
CA ALA A 150 -28.41 3.98 0.83
C ALA A 150 -27.64 4.67 1.97
N PRO A 151 -26.71 3.96 2.61
CA PRO A 151 -25.87 4.55 3.66
C PRO A 151 -24.92 5.58 3.06
N LYS A 152 -24.54 6.62 3.84
CA LYS A 152 -23.77 7.77 3.36
C LYS A 152 -22.64 8.19 4.25
N THR A 153 -22.70 7.84 5.53
CA THR A 153 -21.75 8.31 6.55
C THR A 153 -21.23 7.16 7.39
N MET A 154 -20.09 7.35 8.04
CA MET A 154 -19.58 6.36 9.00
C MET A 154 -20.58 6.12 10.15
N GLY A 155 -21.39 7.08 10.51
CA GLY A 155 -22.49 6.92 11.47
C GLY A 155 -23.53 5.87 11.03
N ASP A 156 -23.80 5.75 9.73
CA ASP A 156 -24.71 4.73 9.20
C ASP A 156 -24.16 3.31 9.36
N PHE A 157 -22.84 3.14 9.25
CA PHE A 157 -22.18 1.87 9.50
C PHE A 157 -22.44 1.34 10.93
N PHE A 158 -22.43 2.22 11.93
CA PHE A 158 -22.69 1.88 13.34
C PHE A 158 -24.18 1.83 13.69
N ASN A 159 -25.07 2.28 12.82
CA ASN A 159 -26.50 2.33 13.10
C ASN A 159 -27.19 1.00 12.77
N THR A 160 -27.10 0.02 13.69
CA THR A 160 -27.71 -1.30 13.54
C THR A 160 -29.25 -1.27 13.58
N ALA A 161 -29.85 -0.20 14.12
CA ALA A 161 -31.30 -0.04 14.14
C ALA A 161 -31.86 0.37 12.75
N ALA A 162 -31.18 1.28 12.06
CA ALA A 162 -31.56 1.69 10.70
C ALA A 162 -31.14 0.65 9.66
N PHE A 163 -30.01 -0.01 9.85
CA PHE A 163 -29.43 -1.00 8.98
C PHE A 163 -29.15 -2.28 9.74
N PRO A 164 -30.15 -3.13 9.97
CA PRO A 164 -30.00 -4.37 10.75
C PRO A 164 -29.18 -5.41 9.98
N GLY A 165 -28.24 -6.06 10.67
CA GLY A 165 -27.35 -7.10 10.14
C GLY A 165 -25.93 -6.96 10.64
N LYS A 166 -25.07 -7.92 10.31
CA LYS A 166 -23.67 -7.93 10.73
C LYS A 166 -22.79 -6.96 9.95
N ARG A 167 -21.68 -6.59 10.57
CA ARG A 167 -20.61 -5.74 10.01
C ARG A 167 -19.35 -6.56 9.85
N GLY A 168 -18.55 -6.25 8.83
CA GLY A 168 -17.16 -6.71 8.74
C GLY A 168 -16.21 -5.58 9.14
N MET A 169 -15.25 -5.83 10.01
CA MET A 169 -14.19 -4.87 10.36
C MET A 169 -12.84 -5.56 10.44
N ARG A 170 -11.76 -4.81 10.14
CA ARG A 170 -10.40 -5.34 10.31
C ARG A 170 -10.13 -5.59 11.79
N LYS A 171 -9.52 -6.74 12.10
CA LYS A 171 -9.06 -7.09 13.44
C LYS A 171 -7.78 -6.34 13.78
N SER A 172 -7.90 -5.04 13.91
CA SER A 172 -6.81 -4.10 14.22
C SER A 172 -7.39 -2.85 14.86
N PRO A 173 -6.76 -2.25 15.87
CA PRO A 173 -7.18 -0.96 16.41
C PRO A 173 -7.02 0.16 15.36
N LYS A 174 -5.94 0.11 14.55
CA LYS A 174 -5.64 1.05 13.48
C LYS A 174 -6.77 1.06 12.46
N VAL A 175 -7.24 2.23 12.11
CA VAL A 175 -8.42 2.51 11.28
C VAL A 175 -9.75 2.26 11.99
N THR A 176 -9.84 1.20 12.78
CA THR A 176 -11.08 0.81 13.49
C THR A 176 -11.45 1.82 14.57
N MET A 177 -10.47 2.35 15.31
CA MET A 177 -10.71 3.36 16.36
C MET A 177 -11.05 4.73 15.76
N GLU A 178 -10.39 5.11 14.67
CA GLU A 178 -10.71 6.34 13.93
C GLU A 178 -12.14 6.30 13.39
N PHE A 179 -12.55 5.19 12.77
CA PHE A 179 -13.92 5.00 12.29
C PHE A 179 -14.94 5.07 13.45
N ALA A 180 -14.60 4.53 14.60
CA ALA A 180 -15.46 4.62 15.78
C ALA A 180 -15.63 6.08 16.24
N LEU A 181 -14.56 6.86 16.31
CA LEU A 181 -14.62 8.28 16.68
C LEU A 181 -15.40 9.11 15.65
N ILE A 182 -15.17 8.90 14.36
CA ILE A 182 -15.93 9.57 13.29
C ILE A 182 -17.43 9.23 13.41
N ALA A 183 -17.74 7.95 13.62
CA ALA A 183 -19.13 7.49 13.82
C ALA A 183 -19.77 8.05 15.11
N ASP A 184 -18.96 8.41 16.09
CA ASP A 184 -19.41 9.05 17.34
C ASP A 184 -19.48 10.59 17.23
N GLY A 185 -19.26 11.14 16.02
CA GLY A 185 -19.42 12.55 15.70
C GLY A 185 -18.18 13.41 15.93
N VAL A 186 -17.00 12.81 16.09
CA VAL A 186 -15.73 13.55 16.07
C VAL A 186 -15.46 14.03 14.64
N PRO A 187 -15.25 15.34 14.41
CA PRO A 187 -14.84 15.83 13.10
C PRO A 187 -13.56 15.13 12.62
N VAL A 188 -13.49 14.82 11.33
CA VAL A 188 -12.31 14.15 10.74
C VAL A 188 -11.00 14.85 11.12
N SER A 189 -10.97 16.18 11.11
CA SER A 189 -9.78 16.97 11.46
C SER A 189 -9.36 16.91 12.93
N GLU A 190 -10.19 16.37 13.82
CA GLU A 190 -9.96 16.32 15.27
C GLU A 190 -9.73 14.88 15.77
N VAL A 191 -9.78 13.90 14.89
CA VAL A 191 -9.74 12.47 15.27
C VAL A 191 -8.48 12.15 16.06
N TYR A 192 -7.30 12.56 15.61
CA TYR A 192 -6.04 12.24 16.31
C TYR A 192 -5.81 13.11 17.54
N ASP A 193 -6.34 14.35 17.59
CA ASP A 193 -6.36 15.15 18.82
C ASP A 193 -7.14 14.44 19.93
N VAL A 194 -8.25 13.79 19.57
CA VAL A 194 -9.08 13.01 20.50
C VAL A 194 -8.41 11.67 20.81
N LEU A 195 -7.99 10.92 19.80
CA LEU A 195 -7.39 9.59 19.96
C LEU A 195 -6.06 9.63 20.74
N GLY A 196 -5.34 10.76 20.70
CA GLY A 196 -4.13 11.01 21.49
C GLY A 196 -4.37 11.17 23.00
N THR A 197 -5.62 11.06 23.46
CA THR A 197 -5.99 11.14 24.89
C THR A 197 -6.56 9.81 25.40
N GLU A 198 -6.37 9.51 26.69
CA GLU A 198 -6.95 8.31 27.29
C GLU A 198 -8.48 8.31 27.19
N GLU A 199 -9.12 9.46 27.41
CA GLU A 199 -10.58 9.61 27.28
C GLU A 199 -11.06 9.37 25.85
N GLY A 200 -10.25 9.74 24.84
CA GLY A 200 -10.56 9.49 23.43
C GLY A 200 -10.43 8.02 23.06
N ILE A 201 -9.43 7.33 23.59
CA ILE A 201 -9.27 5.88 23.43
C ILE A 201 -10.46 5.13 24.06
N GLU A 202 -10.82 5.47 25.30
CA GLU A 202 -12.01 4.91 25.96
C GLU A 202 -13.30 5.19 25.18
N ARG A 203 -13.43 6.39 24.62
CA ARG A 203 -14.57 6.78 23.78
C ARG A 203 -14.67 5.93 22.52
N ALA A 204 -13.52 5.66 21.85
CA ALA A 204 -13.47 4.80 20.67
C ALA A 204 -13.93 3.37 21.02
N PHE A 205 -13.41 2.76 22.11
CA PHE A 205 -13.86 1.45 22.58
C PHE A 205 -15.35 1.44 22.94
N ALA A 206 -15.84 2.44 23.67
CA ALA A 206 -17.25 2.53 24.02
C ALA A 206 -18.16 2.62 22.77
N LYS A 207 -17.68 3.27 21.70
CA LYS A 207 -18.40 3.27 20.42
C LYS A 207 -18.37 1.91 19.74
N LEU A 208 -17.23 1.21 19.75
CA LEU A 208 -17.10 -0.15 19.22
C LEU A 208 -17.99 -1.15 19.97
N ASP A 209 -18.14 -1.01 21.28
CA ASP A 209 -19.04 -1.83 22.10
C ASP A 209 -20.49 -1.81 21.58
N THR A 210 -20.91 -0.71 20.96
CA THR A 210 -22.29 -0.61 20.43
C THR A 210 -22.60 -1.56 19.29
N ILE A 211 -21.57 -2.15 18.66
CA ILE A 211 -21.72 -3.09 17.53
C ILE A 211 -20.88 -4.36 17.68
N LYS A 212 -20.08 -4.52 18.74
CA LYS A 212 -19.09 -5.60 18.93
C LYS A 212 -19.63 -6.98 18.62
N ASP A 213 -20.82 -7.30 19.12
CA ASP A 213 -21.49 -8.60 18.94
C ASP A 213 -21.98 -8.85 17.51
N ASP A 214 -22.10 -7.78 16.72
CA ASP A 214 -22.54 -7.82 15.33
C ASP A 214 -21.35 -7.76 14.33
N VAL A 215 -20.10 -7.77 14.80
CA VAL A 215 -18.92 -7.68 13.94
C VAL A 215 -18.32 -9.05 13.63
N ILE A 216 -18.06 -9.29 12.35
CA ILE A 216 -17.16 -10.33 11.85
C ILE A 216 -15.79 -9.69 11.60
N TRP A 217 -14.80 -10.12 12.37
CA TRP A 217 -13.44 -9.57 12.31
C TRP A 217 -12.64 -10.26 11.21
N TRP A 218 -12.13 -9.49 10.24
CA TRP A 218 -11.31 -9.99 9.16
C TRP A 218 -9.83 -9.59 9.34
N GLU A 219 -8.91 -10.40 8.79
CA GLU A 219 -7.47 -10.21 8.91
C GLU A 219 -6.81 -10.02 7.53
N ALA A 220 -7.33 -10.64 6.47
CA ALA A 220 -6.80 -10.55 5.12
C ALA A 220 -7.69 -9.73 4.19
N GLY A 221 -7.11 -8.88 3.34
CA GLY A 221 -7.83 -7.94 2.48
C GLY A 221 -8.75 -8.56 1.42
N ALA A 222 -8.64 -9.87 1.16
CA ALA A 222 -9.57 -10.60 0.30
C ALA A 222 -10.88 -10.99 1.01
N GLN A 223 -10.90 -10.99 2.35
CA GLN A 223 -12.06 -11.44 3.13
C GLN A 223 -13.27 -10.48 3.05
N PRO A 224 -13.12 -9.14 3.19
CA PRO A 224 -14.27 -8.23 3.22
C PRO A 224 -15.17 -8.33 1.97
N PRO A 225 -14.68 -8.29 0.72
CA PRO A 225 -15.53 -8.49 -0.45
C PRO A 225 -16.25 -9.84 -0.44
N GLN A 226 -15.60 -10.90 0.03
CA GLN A 226 -16.21 -12.22 0.12
C GLN A 226 -17.33 -12.26 1.14
N LEU A 227 -17.15 -11.67 2.34
CA LEU A 227 -18.21 -11.58 3.36
C LEU A 227 -19.47 -10.88 2.84
N LEU A 228 -19.30 -9.84 2.00
CA LEU A 228 -20.42 -9.17 1.35
C LEU A 228 -21.09 -10.04 0.28
N ALA A 229 -20.30 -10.69 -0.58
CA ALA A 229 -20.80 -11.55 -1.65
C ALA A 229 -21.63 -12.71 -1.09
N ASP A 230 -21.14 -13.35 -0.04
CA ASP A 230 -21.81 -14.44 0.67
C ASP A 230 -23.02 -13.98 1.49
N GLY A 231 -23.15 -12.66 1.71
CA GLY A 231 -24.23 -12.08 2.52
C GLY A 231 -24.09 -12.33 4.01
N GLU A 232 -22.89 -12.63 4.48
CA GLU A 232 -22.59 -12.79 5.91
C GLU A 232 -22.64 -11.46 6.65
N VAL A 233 -22.33 -10.35 5.95
CA VAL A 233 -22.41 -8.99 6.43
C VAL A 233 -23.22 -8.12 5.49
N ILE A 234 -23.81 -7.02 6.00
CA ILE A 234 -24.48 -6.01 5.17
C ILE A 234 -23.57 -4.85 4.84
N PHE A 235 -22.64 -4.53 5.74
CA PHE A 235 -21.58 -3.55 5.57
C PHE A 235 -20.25 -4.16 5.99
N THR A 236 -19.18 -3.77 5.32
CA THR A 236 -17.82 -4.11 5.76
C THR A 236 -16.88 -2.94 5.55
N THR A 237 -15.93 -2.76 6.46
CA THR A 237 -14.74 -1.96 6.12
C THR A 237 -13.89 -2.78 5.16
N ALA A 238 -13.23 -2.10 4.23
CA ALA A 238 -12.37 -2.74 3.24
C ALA A 238 -11.36 -1.74 2.67
N TRP A 239 -10.31 -2.24 2.05
CA TRP A 239 -9.40 -1.42 1.24
C TRP A 239 -10.02 -1.18 -0.14
N ASN A 240 -10.05 0.08 -0.57
CA ASN A 240 -10.75 0.52 -1.78
C ASN A 240 -10.38 -0.27 -3.05
N GLY A 241 -9.10 -0.61 -3.24
CA GLY A 241 -8.65 -1.38 -4.39
C GLY A 241 -9.19 -2.82 -4.42
N ARG A 242 -9.42 -3.44 -3.26
CA ARG A 242 -10.04 -4.78 -3.18
C ARG A 242 -11.51 -4.74 -3.60
N VAL A 243 -12.20 -3.70 -3.18
CA VAL A 243 -13.60 -3.47 -3.56
C VAL A 243 -13.70 -3.18 -5.05
N PHE A 244 -12.83 -2.32 -5.57
CA PHE A 244 -12.77 -2.04 -7.00
C PHE A 244 -12.59 -3.34 -7.81
N ASN A 245 -11.66 -4.21 -7.41
CA ASN A 245 -11.44 -5.49 -8.08
C ASN A 245 -12.72 -6.36 -8.06
N ALA A 246 -13.40 -6.46 -6.92
CA ALA A 246 -14.64 -7.23 -6.83
C ALA A 246 -15.73 -6.68 -7.76
N VAL A 247 -15.84 -5.36 -7.91
CA VAL A 247 -16.80 -4.71 -8.83
C VAL A 247 -16.37 -4.90 -10.29
N ALA A 248 -15.11 -4.60 -10.63
CA ALA A 248 -14.65 -4.51 -12.00
C ALA A 248 -14.32 -5.87 -12.64
N ALA A 249 -13.82 -6.84 -11.85
CA ALA A 249 -13.39 -8.15 -12.33
C ALA A 249 -14.33 -9.30 -11.97
N GLU A 250 -15.17 -9.13 -10.95
CA GLU A 250 -16.03 -10.20 -10.40
C GLU A 250 -17.52 -9.85 -10.49
N ASP A 251 -17.87 -8.76 -11.22
CA ASP A 251 -19.25 -8.30 -11.47
C ASP A 251 -20.10 -8.09 -10.20
N GLN A 252 -19.45 -7.74 -9.06
CA GLN A 252 -20.16 -7.47 -7.81
C GLN A 252 -20.84 -6.11 -7.84
N SER A 253 -22.04 -6.02 -7.23
CA SER A 253 -22.81 -4.77 -7.12
C SER A 253 -22.43 -3.99 -5.85
N PHE A 254 -21.14 -3.82 -5.58
CA PHE A 254 -20.68 -3.14 -4.38
C PHE A 254 -20.49 -1.64 -4.60
N GLU A 255 -20.85 -0.86 -3.59
CA GLU A 255 -20.63 0.58 -3.55
C GLU A 255 -19.80 0.96 -2.32
N MET A 256 -18.80 1.82 -2.54
CA MET A 256 -17.94 2.39 -1.50
C MET A 256 -18.55 3.69 -0.97
N VAL A 257 -18.54 3.85 0.35
CA VAL A 257 -18.84 5.13 1.00
C VAL A 257 -17.52 5.79 1.36
N TRP A 258 -17.25 6.92 0.72
CA TRP A 258 -16.00 7.66 0.85
C TRP A 258 -15.99 8.68 1.99
N ASP A 259 -17.15 8.97 2.58
CA ASP A 259 -17.26 9.89 3.72
C ASP A 259 -16.51 9.33 4.93
N GLY A 260 -15.54 10.07 5.42
CA GLY A 260 -14.67 9.63 6.50
C GLY A 260 -13.67 8.54 6.11
N GLN A 261 -13.37 8.39 4.82
CA GLN A 261 -12.31 7.48 4.39
C GLN A 261 -10.99 7.79 5.10
N ILE A 262 -10.20 6.77 5.38
CA ILE A 262 -8.88 6.92 5.97
C ILE A 262 -7.85 6.46 4.96
N TYR A 263 -7.02 7.39 4.43
CA TYR A 263 -5.99 7.08 3.47
C TYR A 263 -4.63 6.96 4.13
N ASP A 264 -3.80 6.09 3.54
CA ASP A 264 -2.43 5.82 3.98
C ASP A 264 -1.55 5.53 2.76
N LEU A 265 -0.29 5.32 3.00
CA LEU A 265 0.73 5.00 2.03
C LEU A 265 1.24 3.58 2.26
N ASP A 266 1.53 2.88 1.17
CA ASP A 266 2.41 1.72 1.22
C ASP A 266 3.76 2.07 0.59
N LEU A 267 4.82 1.53 1.18
CA LEU A 267 6.20 1.84 0.83
C LEU A 267 7.03 0.57 0.65
N TRP A 268 7.92 0.61 -0.32
CA TRP A 268 8.98 -0.36 -0.42
C TRP A 268 10.07 -0.10 0.61
N VAL A 269 10.43 -1.15 1.33
CA VAL A 269 11.58 -1.18 2.25
C VAL A 269 12.47 -2.38 1.93
N ILE A 270 13.74 -2.31 2.31
CA ILE A 270 14.74 -3.36 2.14
C ILE A 270 15.21 -3.79 3.52
N PRO A 271 14.93 -5.03 3.98
CA PRO A 271 15.39 -5.53 5.26
C PRO A 271 16.92 -5.54 5.35
N LYS A 272 17.45 -5.06 6.47
CA LYS A 272 18.90 -5.01 6.71
C LYS A 272 19.51 -6.40 6.72
N GLY A 273 20.57 -6.56 5.92
CA GLY A 273 21.24 -7.84 5.77
C GLY A 273 20.68 -8.72 4.64
N SER A 274 19.77 -8.19 3.77
CA SER A 274 19.47 -8.80 2.48
C SER A 274 20.76 -9.05 1.70
N LYS A 275 20.82 -10.19 1.00
CA LYS A 275 21.98 -10.56 0.17
C LYS A 275 21.93 -9.91 -1.21
N ASN A 276 20.81 -9.28 -1.56
CA ASN A 276 20.51 -8.78 -2.90
C ASN A 276 20.26 -7.25 -2.90
N VAL A 277 20.84 -6.49 -1.97
CA VAL A 277 20.55 -5.04 -1.77
C VAL A 277 20.64 -4.24 -3.08
N GLU A 278 21.66 -4.46 -3.93
CA GLU A 278 21.79 -3.73 -5.21
C GLU A 278 20.63 -4.03 -6.17
N ALA A 279 20.23 -5.30 -6.30
CA ALA A 279 19.10 -5.68 -7.15
C ALA A 279 17.77 -5.23 -6.55
N ALA A 280 17.62 -5.22 -5.22
CA ALA A 280 16.47 -4.69 -4.51
C ALA A 280 16.31 -3.19 -4.74
N LEU A 281 17.40 -2.42 -4.63
CA LEU A 281 17.41 -0.99 -4.97
C LEU A 281 17.08 -0.73 -6.44
N ASP A 282 17.59 -1.57 -7.36
CA ASP A 282 17.24 -1.47 -8.78
C ASP A 282 15.74 -1.72 -9.02
N PHE A 283 15.17 -2.74 -8.33
CA PHE A 283 13.72 -2.99 -8.37
C PHE A 283 12.91 -1.82 -7.81
N VAL A 284 13.31 -1.24 -6.67
CA VAL A 284 12.64 -0.07 -6.08
C VAL A 284 12.68 1.12 -7.05
N ARG A 285 13.84 1.42 -7.66
CA ARG A 285 13.96 2.49 -8.67
C ARG A 285 13.06 2.25 -9.86
N PHE A 286 13.00 1.01 -10.35
CA PHE A 286 12.16 0.64 -11.48
C PHE A 286 10.68 0.75 -11.12
N SER A 287 10.24 0.08 -10.06
CA SER A 287 8.82 -0.01 -9.68
C SER A 287 8.21 1.34 -9.29
N THR A 288 9.03 2.26 -8.78
CA THR A 288 8.60 3.61 -8.39
C THR A 288 8.86 4.68 -9.46
N ALA A 289 9.24 4.31 -10.67
CA ALA A 289 9.31 5.25 -11.79
C ALA A 289 7.91 5.67 -12.26
N THR A 290 7.81 6.84 -12.87
CA THR A 290 6.55 7.48 -13.27
C THR A 290 5.61 6.55 -14.04
N GLU A 291 6.12 5.85 -15.05
CA GLU A 291 5.33 4.99 -15.91
C GLU A 291 4.85 3.72 -15.17
N GLN A 292 5.68 3.14 -14.32
CA GLN A 292 5.36 1.93 -13.59
C GLN A 292 4.26 2.17 -12.54
N LEU A 293 4.34 3.27 -11.79
CA LEU A 293 3.28 3.65 -10.85
C LEU A 293 1.95 3.91 -11.57
N ALA A 294 1.98 4.62 -12.72
CA ALA A 294 0.79 4.82 -13.53
C ALA A 294 0.25 3.50 -14.12
N ASN A 295 1.14 2.58 -14.50
CA ASN A 295 0.75 1.27 -15.01
C ASN A 295 0.06 0.43 -13.92
N GLN A 296 0.57 0.42 -12.67
CA GLN A 296 -0.12 -0.27 -11.58
C GLN A 296 -1.53 0.27 -11.35
N ALA A 297 -1.72 1.60 -11.45
CA ALA A 297 -3.03 2.22 -11.33
C ALA A 297 -4.03 1.76 -12.41
N SER A 298 -3.59 1.13 -13.51
CA SER A 298 -4.48 0.48 -14.49
C SER A 298 -4.99 -0.90 -14.05
N TRP A 299 -4.38 -1.50 -13.04
CA TRP A 299 -4.74 -2.84 -12.52
C TRP A 299 -5.57 -2.79 -11.25
N ILE A 300 -5.39 -1.74 -10.42
CA ILE A 300 -6.07 -1.59 -9.13
C ILE A 300 -6.24 -0.09 -8.81
N SER A 301 -7.31 0.27 -8.13
CA SER A 301 -7.64 1.67 -7.86
C SER A 301 -6.87 2.25 -6.66
N TYR A 302 -5.54 2.10 -6.65
CA TYR A 302 -4.65 2.77 -5.72
C TYR A 302 -3.93 3.91 -6.42
N GLY A 303 -3.82 5.06 -5.75
CA GLY A 303 -3.20 6.25 -6.33
C GLY A 303 -1.68 6.09 -6.42
N PRO A 304 -1.04 6.54 -7.50
CA PRO A 304 0.42 6.56 -7.59
C PRO A 304 1.03 7.58 -6.61
N ALA A 305 2.21 7.26 -6.08
CA ALA A 305 2.94 8.12 -5.13
C ALA A 305 3.67 9.30 -5.78
N ARG A 306 3.62 9.45 -7.12
CA ARG A 306 4.25 10.55 -7.87
C ARG A 306 3.25 11.45 -8.56
N ALA A 307 3.48 12.77 -8.53
CA ALA A 307 2.69 13.75 -9.25
C ALA A 307 2.73 13.55 -10.77
N SER A 308 3.90 13.20 -11.32
CA SER A 308 4.08 12.92 -12.75
C SER A 308 3.31 11.68 -13.24
N SER A 309 2.97 10.75 -12.36
CA SER A 309 2.21 9.55 -12.71
C SER A 309 0.70 9.82 -12.82
N VAL A 310 0.18 10.79 -12.06
CA VAL A 310 -1.28 11.07 -12.00
C VAL A 310 -1.90 11.33 -13.37
N PRO A 311 -1.33 12.20 -14.24
CA PRO A 311 -1.92 12.45 -15.57
C PRO A 311 -1.78 11.27 -16.54
N LEU A 312 -1.00 10.24 -16.19
CA LEU A 312 -0.82 9.03 -17.00
C LEU A 312 -1.77 7.90 -16.58
N ILE A 313 -2.58 8.09 -15.53
CA ILE A 313 -3.61 7.13 -15.13
C ILE A 313 -4.60 6.99 -16.28
N GLY A 314 -4.68 5.79 -16.84
CA GLY A 314 -5.53 5.48 -17.97
C GLY A 314 -6.82 4.77 -17.57
N THR A 315 -7.22 3.84 -18.42
CA THR A 315 -8.39 2.99 -18.18
C THR A 315 -7.99 1.67 -17.50
N TYR A 316 -8.98 0.96 -16.96
CA TYR A 316 -8.77 -0.38 -16.41
C TYR A 316 -8.26 -1.33 -17.50
N HIS A 317 -7.28 -2.16 -17.16
CA HIS A 317 -6.56 -3.01 -18.13
C HIS A 317 -7.48 -3.98 -18.89
N ASP A 318 -8.56 -4.47 -18.26
CA ASP A 318 -9.52 -5.38 -18.86
C ASP A 318 -10.78 -4.69 -19.41
N ASN A 319 -10.99 -3.41 -19.12
CA ASN A 319 -12.17 -2.67 -19.58
C ASN A 319 -11.84 -1.19 -19.83
N ALA A 320 -11.69 -0.83 -21.10
CA ALA A 320 -11.37 0.53 -21.53
C ALA A 320 -12.50 1.56 -21.29
N GLU A 321 -13.69 1.14 -20.85
CA GLU A 321 -14.78 2.04 -20.48
C GLU A 321 -14.63 2.57 -19.04
N ILE A 322 -13.81 1.92 -18.21
CA ILE A 322 -13.55 2.32 -16.82
C ILE A 322 -12.36 3.25 -16.79
N ASN A 323 -12.59 4.53 -16.49
CA ASN A 323 -11.53 5.51 -16.25
C ASN A 323 -11.00 5.35 -14.81
N MET A 324 -9.78 4.86 -14.65
CA MET A 324 -9.22 4.56 -13.34
C MET A 324 -9.05 5.79 -12.43
N ALA A 325 -8.85 6.98 -13.02
CA ALA A 325 -8.70 8.21 -12.23
C ALA A 325 -9.92 8.52 -11.35
N ASP A 326 -11.13 8.12 -11.78
CA ASP A 326 -12.38 8.36 -11.03
C ASP A 326 -12.52 7.44 -9.80
N HIS A 327 -11.75 6.34 -9.77
CA HIS A 327 -11.81 5.32 -8.74
C HIS A 327 -10.67 5.43 -7.71
N MET A 328 -9.76 6.41 -7.87
CA MET A 328 -8.67 6.61 -6.92
C MET A 328 -9.18 7.19 -5.60
N PRO A 329 -8.58 6.85 -4.46
CA PRO A 329 -8.93 7.45 -3.17
C PRO A 329 -8.71 8.97 -3.18
N THR A 330 -7.75 9.43 -3.97
CA THR A 330 -7.39 10.85 -4.13
C THR A 330 -8.21 11.60 -5.18
N ALA A 331 -9.17 10.94 -5.86
CA ALA A 331 -10.06 11.62 -6.79
C ALA A 331 -10.86 12.72 -6.05
N PRO A 332 -11.07 13.93 -6.64
CA PRO A 332 -11.67 15.06 -5.93
C PRO A 332 -13.02 14.75 -5.28
N GLY A 333 -13.85 13.92 -5.92
CA GLY A 333 -15.16 13.51 -5.39
C GLY A 333 -15.04 12.56 -4.18
N ASN A 334 -14.00 11.75 -4.13
CA ASN A 334 -13.76 10.77 -3.09
C ASN A 334 -13.06 11.38 -1.87
N PHE A 335 -12.25 12.42 -2.09
CA PHE A 335 -11.33 12.99 -1.10
C PHE A 335 -11.93 14.09 -0.22
N ALA A 336 -13.20 14.46 -0.42
CA ALA A 336 -13.81 15.66 0.20
C ALA A 336 -13.84 15.63 1.74
N ASN A 337 -13.93 14.47 2.37
CA ASN A 337 -13.92 14.28 3.83
C ASN A 337 -13.01 13.10 4.21
N ALA A 338 -11.75 13.17 3.78
CA ALA A 338 -10.75 12.14 4.01
C ALA A 338 -9.90 12.46 5.24
N LEU A 339 -9.58 11.44 6.03
CA LEU A 339 -8.59 11.47 7.10
C LEU A 339 -7.27 10.89 6.59
N GLN A 340 -6.17 11.60 6.77
CA GLN A 340 -4.85 10.99 6.65
C GLN A 340 -4.57 10.13 7.87
N ASN A 341 -4.10 8.89 7.66
CA ASN A 341 -3.57 8.10 8.76
C ASN A 341 -2.37 8.82 9.36
N ASP A 342 -2.38 9.04 10.67
CA ASP A 342 -1.26 9.67 11.37
C ASP A 342 -0.21 8.61 11.70
N PHE A 343 0.82 8.58 10.87
CA PHE A 343 1.87 7.57 11.01
C PHE A 343 2.71 7.76 12.27
N GLU A 344 2.91 9.00 12.75
CA GLU A 344 3.65 9.28 13.97
C GLU A 344 2.87 8.73 15.16
N PHE A 345 1.56 9.02 15.24
CA PHE A 345 0.70 8.46 16.28
C PHE A 345 0.75 6.93 16.28
N TRP A 346 0.61 6.29 15.13
CA TRP A 346 0.60 4.82 15.06
C TRP A 346 1.97 4.20 15.26
N ALA A 347 3.06 4.84 14.82
CA ALA A 347 4.41 4.37 15.11
C ALA A 347 4.67 4.29 16.62
N ASP A 348 4.18 5.27 17.39
CA ASP A 348 4.38 5.36 18.82
C ASP A 348 3.42 4.49 19.65
N ASN A 349 2.18 4.30 19.20
CA ASN A 349 1.10 3.75 20.02
C ASN A 349 0.59 2.36 19.56
N GLN A 350 1.04 1.85 18.42
CA GLN A 350 0.47 0.64 17.81
C GLN A 350 0.55 -0.60 18.71
N ASP A 351 1.65 -0.81 19.40
CA ASP A 351 1.83 -2.00 20.23
C ASP A 351 0.92 -1.99 21.46
N ASP A 352 0.83 -0.85 22.17
CA ASP A 352 -0.05 -0.68 23.33
C ASP A 352 -1.52 -0.82 22.92
N LEU A 353 -1.93 -0.14 21.84
CA LEU A 353 -3.30 -0.21 21.36
C LEU A 353 -3.66 -1.59 20.80
N ASN A 354 -2.73 -2.32 20.20
CA ASN A 354 -2.94 -3.72 19.81
C ASN A 354 -3.18 -4.62 21.03
N GLU A 355 -2.40 -4.45 22.11
CA GLU A 355 -2.60 -5.22 23.34
C GLU A 355 -3.97 -4.91 23.94
N ARG A 356 -4.34 -3.65 24.08
CA ARG A 356 -5.65 -3.20 24.60
C ARG A 356 -6.81 -3.71 23.73
N PHE A 357 -6.68 -3.60 22.41
CA PHE A 357 -7.69 -4.07 21.47
C PHE A 357 -7.90 -5.58 21.53
N ASN A 358 -6.83 -6.35 21.63
CA ASN A 358 -6.90 -7.80 21.76
C ASN A 358 -7.52 -8.22 23.11
N ALA A 359 -7.20 -7.51 24.19
CA ALA A 359 -7.82 -7.72 25.51
C ALA A 359 -9.32 -7.42 25.44
N TRP A 360 -9.69 -6.27 24.85
CA TRP A 360 -11.10 -5.89 24.66
C TRP A 360 -11.87 -6.90 23.80
N LEU A 361 -11.27 -7.45 22.73
CA LEU A 361 -11.91 -8.48 21.90
C LEU A 361 -12.19 -9.77 22.67
N ALA A 362 -11.39 -10.07 23.69
CA ALA A 362 -11.53 -11.29 24.49
C ALA A 362 -12.62 -11.21 25.59
N GLU A 363 -13.12 -10.02 25.91
CA GLU A 363 -14.24 -9.78 26.84
C GLU A 363 -15.60 -10.11 26.21
#